data_15a2c43b4874c93791ed8015c439a5e8
#
_entry.id   15a2c43b4874c93791ed8015c439a5e8
#
_cell.length_a   1.000
_cell.length_b   1.000
_cell.length_c   1.000
_cell.angle_alpha   90.00
_cell.angle_beta   90.00
_cell.angle_gamma   90.00
#
_symmetry.space_group_name_H-M   'P 1'
#
loop_
_entity.id
_entity.type
_entity.pdbx_description
1 polymer ?
#
loop_
_entity_poly.entity_id
_entity_poly.type
_entity_poly.pdbx_seq_one_letter_code
_entity_poly.pdbx_strand_id
1 'polypeptide(L)'
;MESKTAAQQTPRPVQVSSESAATYAFMGLFAVLLALVTSQHEMYVDEAQAWLIARDSGNLLELVHHLRYEGHPALWYLLIYLPAHLSADLEWMQVLNYALALAMAWLVLSERRMPLAMRVMSVFSVSLFFYMGVVARSYMLAAVLLVGAARCLLAGRPRHWQAIVLLALAVNAHVFSIPVAAGIFVWFYWLAPEPSLQVAVGRLREWRFWILAAILGAALLVCYFTVRPAPDMHVPQYERAGLGAAGYLVLGIGRVWNYFLPFPLGVLSVPHRELIAPWEHPSLLAAALTIALWLLAASVLAARRSRWFVLSVSVVWMTVVWATVHIPGPFHSSFLFVAYVIALLANMPREGERPWLPSRYARPLLFLLLAMQIPISVHYSVEECLFPFSGAKATAEWLKNSGLLSRPLVIEPDTAAPAIIAFTGVQSAYFPACRCRGSFVVFRRGREEYRQVTVGELRDLRQHSAASPVVVSHQQLPSESLKLMGIQLLYTSPHGMFWPFEDVFVYGDNSSSLKHSGGRQ
;
A
#
# COMPACT_ATOMS: atom_id res chain seq x y z
N MET A 1 -73.80 7.87 -17.15
CA MET A 1 -72.99 7.44 -15.98
C MET A 1 -72.17 6.23 -16.41
N GLU A 2 -70.96 6.45 -16.91
CA GLU A 2 -70.05 5.39 -17.26
C GLU A 2 -68.87 5.41 -16.24
N SER A 3 -68.84 4.37 -15.42
CA SER A 3 -67.82 4.12 -14.43
C SER A 3 -66.54 3.61 -15.15
N LYS A 4 -65.54 4.47 -15.31
CA LYS A 4 -64.19 4.03 -15.75
C LYS A 4 -63.48 3.35 -14.58
N THR A 5 -63.48 2.03 -14.58
CA THR A 5 -62.63 1.20 -13.71
C THR A 5 -61.16 1.45 -14.03
N ALA A 6 -60.46 2.13 -13.14
CA ALA A 6 -59.01 2.29 -13.20
C ALA A 6 -58.34 0.92 -12.97
N ALA A 7 -57.81 0.31 -14.01
CA ALA A 7 -57.03 -0.89 -13.90
C ALA A 7 -55.74 -0.56 -13.10
N GLN A 8 -55.61 -1.14 -11.90
CA GLN A 8 -54.38 -1.14 -11.12
C GLN A 8 -53.28 -1.82 -11.94
N GLN A 9 -52.33 -1.02 -12.45
CA GLN A 9 -51.11 -1.54 -13.05
C GLN A 9 -50.25 -2.17 -11.94
N THR A 10 -50.22 -3.49 -11.90
CA THR A 10 -49.25 -4.24 -11.10
C THR A 10 -47.84 -3.78 -11.46
N PRO A 11 -46.96 -3.46 -10.48
CA PRO A 11 -45.59 -3.04 -10.77
C PRO A 11 -44.89 -4.16 -11.53
N ARG A 12 -44.43 -3.86 -12.73
CA ARG A 12 -43.62 -4.79 -13.53
C ARG A 12 -42.38 -5.14 -12.73
N PRO A 13 -41.97 -6.44 -12.62
CA PRO A 13 -40.73 -6.82 -11.96
C PRO A 13 -39.60 -6.12 -12.67
N VAL A 14 -38.72 -5.49 -11.88
CA VAL A 14 -37.50 -4.82 -12.39
C VAL A 14 -36.65 -5.90 -13.07
N GLN A 15 -36.65 -5.96 -14.37
CA GLN A 15 -35.77 -6.84 -15.14
C GLN A 15 -34.33 -6.31 -14.96
N VAL A 16 -33.56 -6.99 -14.10
CA VAL A 16 -32.11 -6.73 -13.95
C VAL A 16 -31.47 -7.10 -15.28
N SER A 17 -30.82 -6.13 -15.95
CA SER A 17 -30.11 -6.42 -17.18
C SER A 17 -29.03 -7.47 -16.94
N SER A 18 -28.73 -8.32 -17.94
CA SER A 18 -27.71 -9.36 -17.85
C SER A 18 -26.35 -8.79 -17.41
N GLU A 19 -26.02 -7.58 -17.84
CA GLU A 19 -24.79 -6.87 -17.42
C GLU A 19 -24.81 -6.47 -15.95
N SER A 20 -25.96 -6.07 -15.41
CA SER A 20 -26.09 -5.77 -13.99
C SER A 20 -25.93 -7.03 -13.14
N ALA A 21 -26.53 -8.14 -13.56
CA ALA A 21 -26.36 -9.43 -12.89
C ALA A 21 -24.88 -9.88 -12.88
N ALA A 22 -24.19 -9.77 -14.00
CA ALA A 22 -22.76 -10.06 -14.10
C ALA A 22 -21.91 -9.13 -13.22
N THR A 23 -22.23 -7.84 -13.15
CA THR A 23 -21.54 -6.89 -12.26
C THR A 23 -21.65 -7.31 -10.79
N TYR A 24 -22.86 -7.69 -10.32
CA TYR A 24 -23.05 -8.16 -8.95
C TYR A 24 -22.36 -9.52 -8.69
N ALA A 25 -22.37 -10.42 -9.68
CA ALA A 25 -21.67 -11.70 -9.57
C ALA A 25 -20.15 -11.52 -9.40
N PHE A 26 -19.52 -10.65 -10.22
CA PHE A 26 -18.10 -10.33 -10.08
C PHE A 26 -17.78 -9.55 -8.80
N MET A 27 -18.69 -8.70 -8.32
CA MET A 27 -18.54 -8.04 -7.02
C MET A 27 -18.56 -9.07 -5.87
N GLY A 28 -19.49 -10.02 -5.91
CA GLY A 28 -19.54 -11.11 -4.94
C GLY A 28 -18.30 -12.00 -5.00
N LEU A 29 -17.84 -12.36 -6.20
CA LEU A 29 -16.60 -13.13 -6.38
C LEU A 29 -15.39 -12.37 -5.83
N PHE A 30 -15.27 -11.08 -6.12
CA PHE A 30 -14.20 -10.22 -5.57
C PHE A 30 -14.22 -10.21 -4.05
N ALA A 31 -15.40 -10.00 -3.45
CA ALA A 31 -15.57 -9.98 -2.01
C ALA A 31 -15.13 -11.30 -1.36
N VAL A 32 -15.57 -12.44 -1.90
CA VAL A 32 -15.23 -13.77 -1.36
C VAL A 32 -13.74 -14.05 -1.50
N LEU A 33 -13.15 -13.83 -2.69
CA LEU A 33 -11.73 -14.11 -2.90
C LEU A 33 -10.84 -13.18 -2.07
N LEU A 34 -11.20 -11.90 -1.97
CA LEU A 34 -10.45 -10.96 -1.14
C LEU A 34 -10.56 -11.34 0.34
N ALA A 35 -11.75 -11.72 0.84
CA ALA A 35 -11.92 -12.16 2.21
C ALA A 35 -11.07 -13.42 2.51
N LEU A 36 -11.03 -14.38 1.58
CA LEU A 36 -10.19 -15.56 1.68
C LEU A 36 -8.71 -15.20 1.81
N VAL A 37 -8.17 -14.41 0.90
CA VAL A 37 -6.74 -14.06 0.91
C VAL A 37 -6.42 -13.20 2.13
N THR A 38 -7.25 -12.20 2.46
CA THR A 38 -7.04 -11.34 3.64
C THR A 38 -7.10 -12.13 4.95
N SER A 39 -7.93 -13.18 5.05
CA SER A 39 -7.99 -14.01 6.26
C SER A 39 -6.74 -14.87 6.48
N GLN A 40 -5.94 -15.10 5.45
CA GLN A 40 -4.63 -15.77 5.54
C GLN A 40 -3.49 -14.75 5.71
N HIS A 41 -3.72 -13.49 5.37
CA HIS A 41 -2.70 -12.46 5.43
C HIS A 41 -2.26 -12.17 6.86
N GLU A 42 -0.99 -12.36 7.13
CA GLU A 42 -0.34 -11.96 8.37
C GLU A 42 0.22 -10.56 8.22
N MET A 43 -0.34 -9.60 8.99
CA MET A 43 0.13 -8.22 8.95
C MET A 43 1.62 -8.14 9.29
N TYR A 44 2.38 -7.51 8.40
CA TYR A 44 3.81 -7.39 8.55
C TYR A 44 4.21 -6.07 9.26
N VAL A 45 5.50 -5.86 9.39
CA VAL A 45 6.10 -4.77 10.17
C VAL A 45 5.46 -3.41 9.92
N ASP A 46 5.32 -2.99 8.65
CA ASP A 46 4.80 -1.67 8.31
C ASP A 46 3.32 -1.46 8.65
N GLU A 47 2.51 -2.52 8.59
CA GLU A 47 1.10 -2.48 8.97
C GLU A 47 0.99 -2.38 10.49
N ALA A 48 1.73 -3.24 11.20
CA ALA A 48 1.79 -3.25 12.65
C ALA A 48 2.36 -1.93 13.20
N GLN A 49 3.37 -1.35 12.56
CA GLN A 49 3.93 -0.04 12.92
C GLN A 49 2.83 1.04 12.89
N ALA A 50 2.04 1.11 11.81
CA ALA A 50 0.96 2.09 11.71
C ALA A 50 -0.10 1.91 12.81
N TRP A 51 -0.46 0.67 13.12
CA TRP A 51 -1.39 0.35 14.19
C TRP A 51 -0.88 0.76 15.56
N LEU A 52 0.37 0.41 15.87
CA LEU A 52 0.97 0.71 17.16
C LEU A 52 1.16 2.21 17.40
N ILE A 53 1.54 2.95 16.36
CA ILE A 53 1.58 4.42 16.44
C ILE A 53 0.20 4.98 16.77
N ALA A 54 -0.85 4.49 16.12
CA ALA A 54 -2.21 4.93 16.41
C ALA A 54 -2.66 4.52 17.83
N ARG A 55 -2.37 3.29 18.24
CA ARG A 55 -2.75 2.74 19.56
C ARG A 55 -2.06 3.46 20.72
N ASP A 56 -0.77 3.70 20.57
CA ASP A 56 0.07 4.16 21.68
C ASP A 56 0.28 5.69 21.69
N SER A 57 -0.41 6.42 20.80
CA SER A 57 -0.52 7.88 20.88
C SER A 57 -1.69 8.28 21.77
N GLY A 58 -1.43 8.87 22.93
CA GLY A 58 -2.46 9.19 23.94
C GLY A 58 -3.46 10.28 23.49
N ASN A 59 -3.11 11.06 22.46
CA ASN A 59 -3.98 12.07 21.85
C ASN A 59 -3.56 12.37 20.39
N LEU A 60 -4.42 13.12 19.67
CA LEU A 60 -4.20 13.44 18.27
C LEU A 60 -2.96 14.31 18.00
N LEU A 61 -2.54 15.14 18.96
CA LEU A 61 -1.32 15.95 18.80
C LEU A 61 -0.07 15.07 18.91
N GLU A 62 -0.08 14.13 19.82
CA GLU A 62 0.98 13.13 19.95
C GLU A 62 1.05 12.23 18.72
N LEU A 63 -0.10 11.79 18.19
CA LEU A 63 -0.17 11.07 16.93
C LEU A 63 0.53 11.85 15.81
N VAL A 64 0.18 13.13 15.60
CA VAL A 64 0.81 13.97 14.58
C VAL A 64 2.31 14.15 14.84
N HIS A 65 2.72 14.21 16.12
CA HIS A 65 4.14 14.28 16.47
C HIS A 65 4.89 13.02 16.05
N HIS A 66 4.35 11.83 16.31
CA HIS A 66 4.94 10.55 15.91
C HIS A 66 5.04 10.42 14.39
N LEU A 67 4.04 10.89 13.65
CA LEU A 67 4.03 10.83 12.17
C LEU A 67 5.20 11.59 11.52
N ARG A 68 5.79 12.56 12.20
CA ARG A 68 6.97 13.28 11.71
C ARG A 68 8.23 12.40 11.63
N TYR A 69 8.20 11.20 12.23
CA TYR A 69 9.25 10.19 12.13
C TYR A 69 8.91 9.07 11.15
N GLU A 70 7.67 9.07 10.57
CA GLU A 70 7.19 8.07 9.62
C GLU A 70 7.22 8.55 8.17
N GLY A 71 7.07 9.87 7.95
CA GLY A 71 6.97 10.43 6.61
C GLY A 71 5.64 10.14 5.89
N HIS A 72 4.61 9.71 6.61
CA HIS A 72 3.28 9.42 6.07
C HIS A 72 2.25 10.48 6.48
N PRO A 73 1.29 10.86 5.60
CA PRO A 73 0.21 11.78 5.94
C PRO A 73 -0.75 11.20 6.98
N ALA A 74 -1.44 12.09 7.72
CA ALA A 74 -2.18 11.72 8.91
C ALA A 74 -3.50 10.97 8.66
N LEU A 75 -4.14 11.07 7.48
CA LEU A 75 -5.52 10.63 7.32
C LEU A 75 -5.73 9.14 7.62
N TRP A 76 -4.81 8.27 7.20
CA TRP A 76 -4.89 6.84 7.51
C TRP A 76 -4.81 6.58 9.02
N TYR A 77 -3.87 7.21 9.68
CA TYR A 77 -3.68 7.06 11.11
C TYR A 77 -4.85 7.61 11.93
N LEU A 78 -5.45 8.73 11.50
CA LEU A 78 -6.68 9.25 12.10
C LEU A 78 -7.85 8.27 11.96
N LEU A 79 -7.92 7.56 10.82
CA LEU A 79 -8.98 6.60 10.55
C LEU A 79 -8.84 5.35 11.43
N ILE A 80 -7.63 4.86 11.64
CA ILE A 80 -7.37 3.70 12.50
C ILE A 80 -7.23 4.06 13.99
N TYR A 81 -7.11 5.34 14.34
CA TYR A 81 -6.93 5.81 15.72
C TYR A 81 -8.05 5.33 16.64
N LEU A 82 -9.29 5.53 16.26
CA LEU A 82 -10.43 5.12 17.08
C LEU A 82 -10.50 3.59 17.28
N PRO A 83 -10.47 2.76 16.21
CA PRO A 83 -10.42 1.30 16.41
C PRO A 83 -9.25 0.85 17.27
N ALA A 84 -8.05 1.44 17.10
CA ALA A 84 -6.86 1.06 17.88
C ALA A 84 -6.96 1.38 19.38
N HIS A 85 -7.82 2.35 19.76
CA HIS A 85 -8.09 2.66 21.17
C HIS A 85 -9.28 1.86 21.75
N LEU A 86 -10.15 1.34 20.88
CA LEU A 86 -11.30 0.55 21.32
C LEU A 86 -10.99 -0.95 21.42
N SER A 87 -10.04 -1.44 20.64
CA SER A 87 -9.64 -2.85 20.62
C SER A 87 -8.13 -2.98 20.48
N ALA A 88 -7.57 -4.01 21.11
CA ALA A 88 -6.18 -4.40 20.90
C ALA A 88 -5.97 -5.18 19.59
N ASP A 89 -7.07 -5.60 18.92
CA ASP A 89 -7.02 -6.49 17.78
C ASP A 89 -6.64 -5.74 16.51
N LEU A 90 -5.45 -6.01 16.02
CA LEU A 90 -4.88 -5.48 14.79
C LEU A 90 -5.77 -5.75 13.55
N GLU A 91 -6.57 -6.79 13.59
CA GLU A 91 -7.48 -7.23 12.52
C GLU A 91 -8.51 -6.16 12.11
N TRP A 92 -8.85 -5.21 12.98
CA TRP A 92 -9.73 -4.08 12.63
C TRP A 92 -9.18 -3.24 11.47
N MET A 93 -7.87 -3.16 11.35
CA MET A 93 -7.24 -2.47 10.22
C MET A 93 -7.48 -3.23 8.90
N GLN A 94 -7.45 -4.57 8.94
CA GLN A 94 -7.79 -5.40 7.77
C GLN A 94 -9.28 -5.25 7.39
N VAL A 95 -10.18 -5.26 8.37
CA VAL A 95 -11.63 -5.05 8.13
C VAL A 95 -11.88 -3.70 7.46
N LEU A 96 -11.21 -2.64 7.92
CA LEU A 96 -11.30 -1.32 7.30
C LEU A 96 -10.78 -1.34 5.86
N ASN A 97 -9.59 -1.93 5.63
CA ASN A 97 -9.01 -2.01 4.29
C ASN A 97 -9.87 -2.85 3.34
N TYR A 98 -10.44 -3.95 3.82
CA TYR A 98 -11.40 -4.76 3.09
C TYR A 98 -12.62 -3.96 2.64
N ALA A 99 -13.21 -3.17 3.54
CA ALA A 99 -14.34 -2.29 3.19
C ALA A 99 -13.97 -1.25 2.12
N LEU A 100 -12.77 -0.67 2.21
CA LEU A 100 -12.25 0.25 1.19
C LEU A 100 -12.03 -0.46 -0.15
N ALA A 101 -11.51 -1.69 -0.15
CA ALA A 101 -11.32 -2.48 -1.36
C ALA A 101 -12.65 -2.85 -2.02
N LEU A 102 -13.69 -3.16 -1.24
CA LEU A 102 -15.05 -3.33 -1.76
C LEU A 102 -15.59 -2.05 -2.39
N ALA A 103 -15.35 -0.89 -1.75
CA ALA A 103 -15.74 0.40 -2.32
C ALA A 103 -15.00 0.68 -3.64
N MET A 104 -13.71 0.36 -3.73
CA MET A 104 -12.92 0.44 -4.96
C MET A 104 -13.50 -0.46 -6.05
N ALA A 105 -13.74 -1.73 -5.74
CA ALA A 105 -14.31 -2.68 -6.68
C ALA A 105 -15.67 -2.19 -7.20
N TRP A 106 -16.51 -1.66 -6.33
CA TRP A 106 -17.78 -1.07 -6.72
C TRP A 106 -17.63 0.16 -7.63
N LEU A 107 -16.72 1.07 -7.30
CA LEU A 107 -16.45 2.25 -8.13
C LEU A 107 -16.01 1.87 -9.55
N VAL A 108 -15.24 0.80 -9.71
CA VAL A 108 -14.77 0.34 -11.02
C VAL A 108 -15.80 -0.53 -11.72
N LEU A 109 -16.37 -1.55 -11.06
CA LEU A 109 -17.30 -2.50 -11.67
C LEU A 109 -18.62 -1.87 -12.09
N SER A 110 -19.09 -0.83 -11.38
CA SER A 110 -20.33 -0.13 -11.73
C SER A 110 -20.19 0.87 -12.88
N GLU A 111 -18.98 1.10 -13.41
CA GLU A 111 -18.72 2.07 -14.48
C GLU A 111 -18.98 1.47 -15.88
N ARG A 112 -20.20 1.62 -16.37
CA ARG A 112 -20.65 1.01 -17.64
C ARG A 112 -20.00 1.59 -18.91
N ARG A 113 -19.29 2.71 -18.84
CA ARG A 113 -18.54 3.27 -19.98
C ARG A 113 -17.36 2.41 -20.38
N MET A 114 -16.84 1.61 -19.47
CA MET A 114 -15.76 0.64 -19.71
C MET A 114 -16.35 -0.77 -19.88
N PRO A 115 -15.88 -1.57 -20.86
CA PRO A 115 -16.32 -2.95 -21.05
C PRO A 115 -16.18 -3.78 -19.79
N LEU A 116 -17.15 -4.67 -19.50
CA LEU A 116 -17.16 -5.49 -18.28
C LEU A 116 -15.85 -6.25 -18.06
N ALA A 117 -15.30 -6.88 -19.10
CA ALA A 117 -14.06 -7.62 -19.00
C ALA A 117 -12.89 -6.75 -18.51
N MET A 118 -12.79 -5.49 -18.98
CA MET A 118 -11.74 -4.58 -18.52
C MET A 118 -11.97 -4.12 -17.09
N ARG A 119 -13.25 -3.90 -16.68
CA ARG A 119 -13.59 -3.59 -15.28
C ARG A 119 -13.18 -4.73 -14.35
N VAL A 120 -13.51 -5.95 -14.73
CA VAL A 120 -13.14 -7.16 -13.99
C VAL A 120 -11.63 -7.29 -13.87
N MET A 121 -10.90 -7.22 -15.00
CA MET A 121 -9.44 -7.30 -14.97
C MET A 121 -8.80 -6.16 -14.16
N SER A 122 -9.38 -4.97 -14.16
CA SER A 122 -8.87 -3.87 -13.35
C SER A 122 -8.97 -4.18 -11.85
N VAL A 123 -10.11 -4.65 -11.36
CA VAL A 123 -10.29 -4.93 -9.93
C VAL A 123 -9.51 -6.16 -9.46
N PHE A 124 -9.35 -7.18 -10.32
CA PHE A 124 -8.57 -8.37 -10.02
C PHE A 124 -7.08 -8.24 -10.37
N SER A 125 -6.63 -7.04 -10.78
CA SER A 125 -5.20 -6.76 -11.00
C SER A 125 -4.39 -6.95 -9.72
N VAL A 126 -3.11 -7.31 -9.85
CA VAL A 126 -2.21 -7.40 -8.69
C VAL A 126 -2.15 -6.08 -7.91
N SER A 127 -2.23 -4.95 -8.61
CA SER A 127 -2.20 -3.62 -7.99
C SER A 127 -3.39 -3.36 -7.09
N LEU A 128 -4.62 -3.61 -7.54
CA LEU A 128 -5.84 -3.30 -6.75
C LEU A 128 -6.27 -4.44 -5.84
N PHE A 129 -6.11 -5.69 -6.28
CA PHE A 129 -6.51 -6.85 -5.49
C PHE A 129 -5.50 -7.15 -4.39
N PHE A 130 -4.24 -7.36 -4.75
CA PHE A 130 -3.23 -7.82 -3.81
C PHE A 130 -2.51 -6.66 -3.10
N TYR A 131 -1.77 -5.83 -3.85
CA TYR A 131 -0.93 -4.80 -3.22
C TYR A 131 -1.70 -3.75 -2.43
N MET A 132 -2.90 -3.38 -2.86
CA MET A 132 -3.72 -2.41 -2.14
C MET A 132 -4.87 -3.06 -1.37
N GLY A 133 -5.42 -4.19 -1.86
CA GLY A 133 -6.59 -4.83 -1.29
C GLY A 133 -6.29 -5.73 -0.10
N VAL A 134 -5.26 -6.57 -0.19
CA VAL A 134 -4.85 -7.49 0.88
C VAL A 134 -4.05 -6.73 1.94
N VAL A 135 -3.03 -5.97 1.55
CA VAL A 135 -2.17 -5.24 2.47
C VAL A 135 -2.88 -4.01 3.04
N ALA A 136 -3.09 -4.00 4.34
CA ALA A 136 -3.91 -3.00 5.05
C ALA A 136 -3.12 -1.71 5.36
N ARG A 137 -2.93 -0.89 4.33
CA ARG A 137 -2.20 0.39 4.41
C ARG A 137 -3.01 1.53 3.78
N SER A 138 -2.53 2.73 3.91
CA SER A 138 -3.13 3.96 3.36
C SER A 138 -3.33 3.97 1.84
N TYR A 139 -2.76 2.99 1.10
CA TYR A 139 -2.79 2.93 -0.37
C TYR A 139 -4.21 2.79 -0.92
N MET A 140 -4.99 1.84 -0.39
CA MET A 140 -6.37 1.62 -0.84
C MET A 140 -7.26 2.82 -0.53
N LEU A 141 -7.12 3.43 0.64
CA LEU A 141 -7.84 4.66 0.99
C LEU A 141 -7.59 5.76 -0.05
N ALA A 142 -6.32 6.04 -0.36
CA ALA A 142 -5.96 7.05 -1.34
C ALA A 142 -6.50 6.71 -2.74
N ALA A 143 -6.41 5.45 -3.16
CA ALA A 143 -6.91 4.98 -4.45
C ALA A 143 -8.44 5.14 -4.58
N VAL A 144 -9.22 4.76 -3.56
CA VAL A 144 -10.68 4.96 -3.51
C VAL A 144 -11.05 6.44 -3.65
N LEU A 145 -10.34 7.31 -2.94
CA LEU A 145 -10.57 8.75 -2.98
C LEU A 145 -10.25 9.34 -4.37
N LEU A 146 -9.15 8.91 -5.01
CA LEU A 146 -8.78 9.35 -6.35
C LEU A 146 -9.77 8.87 -7.42
N VAL A 147 -10.16 7.60 -7.41
CA VAL A 147 -11.14 7.05 -8.35
C VAL A 147 -12.52 7.66 -8.10
N GLY A 148 -12.91 7.84 -6.84
CA GLY A 148 -14.13 8.55 -6.46
C GLY A 148 -14.19 9.98 -6.98
N ALA A 149 -13.08 10.73 -6.86
CA ALA A 149 -12.95 12.08 -7.42
C ALA A 149 -13.12 12.08 -8.95
N ALA A 150 -12.43 11.17 -9.63
CA ALA A 150 -12.56 11.01 -11.08
C ALA A 150 -14.01 10.68 -11.50
N ARG A 151 -14.68 9.78 -10.77
CA ARG A 151 -16.10 9.44 -11.00
C ARG A 151 -17.02 10.65 -10.82
N CYS A 152 -16.78 11.49 -9.80
CA CYS A 152 -17.53 12.74 -9.61
C CYS A 152 -17.38 13.68 -10.81
N LEU A 153 -16.19 13.80 -11.39
CA LEU A 153 -15.90 14.67 -12.53
C LEU A 153 -16.40 14.10 -13.85
N LEU A 154 -16.47 12.77 -13.98
CA LEU A 154 -16.94 12.07 -15.16
C LEU A 154 -18.46 11.82 -15.17
N ALA A 155 -19.16 12.19 -14.12
CA ALA A 155 -20.62 12.11 -14.07
C ALA A 155 -21.27 13.01 -15.13
N GLY A 156 -22.49 12.66 -15.59
CA GLY A 156 -23.24 13.46 -16.56
C GLY A 156 -23.42 14.93 -16.13
N ARG A 157 -23.50 15.18 -14.82
CA ARG A 157 -23.38 16.50 -14.19
C ARG A 157 -22.16 16.47 -13.26
N PRO A 158 -21.03 17.09 -13.65
CA PRO A 158 -19.81 17.07 -12.85
C PRO A 158 -20.00 17.65 -11.45
N ARG A 159 -19.53 16.90 -10.45
CA ARG A 159 -19.66 17.25 -9.02
C ARG A 159 -18.32 17.80 -8.52
N HIS A 160 -17.98 19.01 -8.94
CA HIS A 160 -16.67 19.62 -8.72
C HIS A 160 -16.29 19.74 -7.23
N TRP A 161 -17.25 20.16 -6.37
CA TRP A 161 -16.98 20.31 -4.94
C TRP A 161 -16.71 18.97 -4.24
N GLN A 162 -17.45 17.93 -4.58
CA GLN A 162 -17.21 16.60 -4.04
C GLN A 162 -15.85 16.07 -4.50
N ALA A 163 -15.53 16.27 -5.79
CA ALA A 163 -14.25 15.82 -6.34
C ALA A 163 -13.06 16.51 -5.68
N ILE A 164 -13.10 17.84 -5.44
CA ILE A 164 -11.96 18.53 -4.82
C ILE A 164 -11.77 18.12 -3.37
N VAL A 165 -12.84 17.86 -2.62
CA VAL A 165 -12.76 17.33 -1.26
C VAL A 165 -12.13 15.94 -1.27
N LEU A 166 -12.53 15.05 -2.19
CA LEU A 166 -11.93 13.73 -2.32
C LEU A 166 -10.44 13.81 -2.70
N LEU A 167 -10.04 14.74 -3.57
CA LEU A 167 -8.63 14.97 -3.89
C LEU A 167 -7.85 15.51 -2.69
N ALA A 168 -8.43 16.43 -1.93
CA ALA A 168 -7.84 16.96 -0.71
C ALA A 168 -7.63 15.87 0.36
N LEU A 169 -8.57 14.96 0.49
CA LEU A 169 -8.42 13.78 1.37
C LEU A 169 -7.39 12.80 0.81
N ALA A 170 -7.35 12.56 -0.50
CA ALA A 170 -6.41 11.62 -1.11
C ALA A 170 -4.95 12.02 -0.85
N VAL A 171 -4.60 13.30 -1.02
CA VAL A 171 -3.22 13.79 -0.78
C VAL A 171 -2.84 13.70 0.71
N ASN A 172 -3.81 13.69 1.62
CA ASN A 172 -3.61 13.47 3.05
C ASN A 172 -3.72 11.99 3.47
N ALA A 173 -4.09 11.10 2.55
CA ALA A 173 -4.04 9.66 2.78
C ALA A 173 -2.65 9.09 2.47
N HIS A 174 -2.04 9.47 1.34
CA HIS A 174 -0.73 8.96 0.95
C HIS A 174 0.02 9.94 0.02
N VAL A 175 1.33 10.15 0.25
CA VAL A 175 2.15 11.10 -0.56
C VAL A 175 2.20 10.74 -2.05
N PHE A 176 2.25 9.46 -2.39
CA PHE A 176 2.28 9.01 -3.79
C PHE A 176 0.94 9.17 -4.53
N SER A 177 -0.13 9.57 -3.85
CA SER A 177 -1.38 10.00 -4.50
C SER A 177 -1.30 11.40 -5.09
N ILE A 178 -0.35 12.24 -4.61
CA ILE A 178 -0.20 13.65 -5.02
C ILE A 178 -0.06 13.81 -6.54
N PRO A 179 0.81 13.05 -7.23
CA PRO A 179 0.92 13.16 -8.68
C PRO A 179 -0.38 12.87 -9.43
N VAL A 180 -1.15 11.88 -8.97
CA VAL A 180 -2.44 11.53 -9.57
C VAL A 180 -3.48 12.61 -9.30
N ALA A 181 -3.54 13.12 -8.07
CA ALA A 181 -4.43 14.21 -7.69
C ALA A 181 -4.12 15.50 -8.47
N ALA A 182 -2.83 15.85 -8.60
CA ALA A 182 -2.38 16.97 -9.41
C ALA A 182 -2.76 16.80 -10.89
N GLY A 183 -2.55 15.60 -11.44
CA GLY A 183 -2.96 15.27 -12.81
C GLY A 183 -4.46 15.42 -13.01
N ILE A 184 -5.30 14.91 -12.09
CA ILE A 184 -6.76 15.09 -12.12
C ILE A 184 -7.11 16.57 -12.06
N PHE A 185 -6.49 17.34 -11.16
CA PHE A 185 -6.74 18.77 -11.03
C PHE A 185 -6.41 19.49 -12.33
N VAL A 186 -5.21 19.31 -12.86
CA VAL A 186 -4.76 19.97 -14.09
C VAL A 186 -5.69 19.66 -15.26
N TRP A 187 -6.03 18.39 -15.47
CA TRP A 187 -6.76 17.99 -16.69
C TRP A 187 -8.27 18.17 -16.60
N PHE A 188 -8.87 18.15 -15.42
CA PHE A 188 -10.32 18.28 -15.26
C PHE A 188 -10.75 19.69 -14.84
N TYR A 189 -9.92 20.43 -14.11
CA TYR A 189 -10.27 21.78 -13.68
C TYR A 189 -9.58 22.88 -14.50
N TRP A 190 -8.36 22.66 -14.91
CA TRP A 190 -7.58 23.69 -15.60
C TRP A 190 -7.68 23.60 -17.13
N LEU A 191 -7.50 22.41 -17.71
CA LEU A 191 -7.38 22.23 -19.16
C LEU A 191 -8.63 21.59 -19.82
N ALA A 192 -9.71 21.38 -19.09
CA ALA A 192 -10.95 20.83 -19.67
C ALA A 192 -11.77 21.92 -20.40
N PRO A 193 -12.52 21.59 -21.47
CA PRO A 193 -12.69 20.26 -22.06
C PRO A 193 -11.52 19.81 -22.96
N GLU A 194 -10.77 20.75 -23.53
CA GLU A 194 -9.63 20.47 -24.40
C GLU A 194 -8.39 21.25 -23.93
N PRO A 195 -7.22 20.58 -23.91
CA PRO A 195 -5.98 21.25 -23.50
C PRO A 195 -5.54 22.27 -24.57
N SER A 196 -5.80 23.53 -24.32
CA SER A 196 -5.34 24.65 -25.12
C SER A 196 -4.91 25.81 -24.21
N LEU A 197 -3.99 26.64 -24.72
CA LEU A 197 -3.53 27.82 -23.97
C LEU A 197 -4.70 28.79 -23.68
N GLN A 198 -5.62 28.92 -24.62
CA GLN A 198 -6.80 29.79 -24.45
C GLN A 198 -7.71 29.33 -23.30
N VAL A 199 -7.97 27.99 -23.23
CA VAL A 199 -8.74 27.41 -22.12
C VAL A 199 -8.00 27.59 -20.81
N ALA A 200 -6.71 27.32 -20.76
CA ALA A 200 -5.89 27.47 -19.56
C ALA A 200 -5.91 28.92 -19.04
N VAL A 201 -5.68 29.91 -19.91
CA VAL A 201 -5.72 31.32 -19.54
C VAL A 201 -7.13 31.76 -19.15
N GLY A 202 -8.16 31.26 -19.85
CA GLY A 202 -9.56 31.52 -19.50
C GLY A 202 -9.90 31.06 -18.08
N ARG A 203 -9.46 29.87 -17.69
CA ARG A 203 -9.69 29.32 -16.34
C ARG A 203 -9.02 30.16 -15.24
N LEU A 204 -7.84 30.71 -15.49
CA LEU A 204 -7.17 31.59 -14.52
C LEU A 204 -7.95 32.88 -14.22
N ARG A 205 -8.93 33.25 -15.04
CA ARG A 205 -9.83 34.40 -14.81
C ARG A 205 -11.07 34.00 -13.98
N GLU A 206 -11.32 32.73 -13.79
CA GLU A 206 -12.48 32.22 -13.04
C GLU A 206 -12.18 32.16 -11.54
N TRP A 207 -12.91 32.88 -10.69
CA TRP A 207 -12.74 32.82 -9.23
C TRP A 207 -12.93 31.41 -8.66
N ARG A 208 -13.81 30.60 -9.26
CA ARG A 208 -14.05 29.20 -8.86
C ARG A 208 -12.79 28.35 -9.00
N PHE A 209 -12.00 28.55 -10.05
CA PHE A 209 -10.73 27.86 -10.22
C PHE A 209 -9.81 28.10 -9.01
N TRP A 210 -9.68 29.36 -8.58
CA TRP A 210 -8.81 29.72 -7.47
C TRP A 210 -9.27 29.18 -6.13
N ILE A 211 -10.60 29.07 -5.87
CA ILE A 211 -11.10 28.42 -4.67
C ILE A 211 -10.75 26.93 -4.68
N LEU A 212 -10.97 26.23 -5.79
CA LEU A 212 -10.62 24.82 -5.90
C LEU A 212 -9.10 24.60 -5.76
N ALA A 213 -8.29 25.46 -6.37
CA ALA A 213 -6.84 25.45 -6.22
C ALA A 213 -6.40 25.72 -4.77
N ALA A 214 -7.07 26.66 -4.09
CA ALA A 214 -6.78 26.98 -2.69
C ALA A 214 -7.12 25.82 -1.75
N ILE A 215 -8.24 25.10 -1.99
CA ILE A 215 -8.59 23.91 -1.21
C ILE A 215 -7.51 22.84 -1.36
N LEU A 216 -7.11 22.52 -2.60
CA LEU A 216 -6.07 21.52 -2.83
C LEU A 216 -4.71 22.00 -2.28
N GLY A 217 -4.38 23.29 -2.45
CA GLY A 217 -3.17 23.90 -1.88
C GLY A 217 -3.13 23.82 -0.35
N ALA A 218 -4.25 24.12 0.32
CA ALA A 218 -4.37 23.97 1.77
C ALA A 218 -4.20 22.51 2.20
N ALA A 219 -4.80 21.56 1.47
CA ALA A 219 -4.64 20.13 1.75
C ALA A 219 -3.18 19.66 1.57
N LEU A 220 -2.48 20.16 0.56
CA LEU A 220 -1.05 19.90 0.36
C LEU A 220 -0.19 20.50 1.47
N LEU A 221 -0.54 21.68 1.98
CA LEU A 221 0.13 22.28 3.15
C LEU A 221 -0.08 21.43 4.41
N VAL A 222 -1.30 20.94 4.66
CA VAL A 222 -1.57 20.02 5.77
C VAL A 222 -0.73 18.75 5.61
N CYS A 223 -0.73 18.15 4.42
CA CYS A 223 0.12 17.00 4.12
C CYS A 223 1.60 17.30 4.42
N TYR A 224 2.13 18.42 3.91
CA TYR A 224 3.51 18.83 4.15
C TYR A 224 3.84 18.93 5.64
N PHE A 225 2.98 19.58 6.45
CA PHE A 225 3.23 19.71 7.88
C PHE A 225 3.18 18.37 8.64
N THR A 226 2.40 17.40 8.16
CA THR A 226 2.33 16.07 8.78
C THR A 226 3.51 15.18 8.39
N VAL A 227 4.01 15.29 7.14
CA VAL A 227 5.14 14.46 6.66
C VAL A 227 6.50 15.13 6.82
N ARG A 228 6.55 16.42 7.17
CA ARG A 228 7.81 17.14 7.36
C ARG A 228 8.64 16.46 8.46
N PRO A 229 9.86 15.99 8.15
CA PRO A 229 10.70 15.30 9.12
C PRO A 229 10.94 16.13 10.39
N ALA A 230 10.98 15.48 11.54
CA ALA A 230 11.44 16.09 12.76
C ALA A 230 12.93 16.50 12.63
N PRO A 231 13.40 17.55 13.33
CA PRO A 231 14.78 18.01 13.19
C PRO A 231 15.84 16.95 13.57
N ASP A 232 15.45 16.02 14.43
CA ASP A 232 16.26 14.89 14.90
C ASP A 232 15.90 13.57 14.21
N MET A 233 15.07 13.60 13.17
CA MET A 233 14.78 12.40 12.38
C MET A 233 16.04 11.91 11.67
N HIS A 234 16.29 10.62 11.79
CA HIS A 234 17.22 9.90 10.93
C HIS A 234 16.45 9.49 9.68
N VAL A 235 16.65 10.21 8.59
CA VAL A 235 16.22 9.71 7.27
C VAL A 235 17.23 8.62 6.92
N PRO A 236 16.82 7.34 6.80
CA PRO A 236 17.71 6.31 6.31
C PRO A 236 18.28 6.81 4.98
N GLN A 237 19.52 7.23 4.97
CA GLN A 237 20.24 7.39 3.72
C GLN A 237 20.42 5.95 3.28
N TYR A 238 19.49 5.44 2.47
CA TYR A 238 19.82 4.30 1.64
C TYR A 238 21.12 4.71 0.98
N GLU A 239 22.21 4.11 1.44
CA GLU A 239 23.53 4.38 0.87
C GLU A 239 23.30 4.30 -0.60
N ARG A 240 23.55 5.40 -1.27
CA ARG A 240 23.35 5.50 -2.72
C ARG A 240 24.41 4.59 -3.30
N ALA A 241 24.25 3.28 -3.26
CA ALA A 241 25.21 2.22 -3.58
C ALA A 241 26.17 2.60 -4.73
N GLY A 242 26.95 3.69 -4.58
CA GLY A 242 27.80 4.28 -5.60
C GLY A 242 27.08 4.86 -6.82
N LEU A 243 25.73 4.83 -6.86
CA LEU A 243 24.94 5.32 -8.01
C LEU A 243 24.79 6.83 -7.91
N GLY A 244 25.23 7.57 -8.92
CA GLY A 244 24.90 8.99 -9.07
C GLY A 244 23.40 9.22 -9.32
N ALA A 245 22.95 10.47 -9.28
CA ALA A 245 21.54 10.84 -9.48
C ALA A 245 20.90 10.21 -10.75
N ALA A 246 21.66 10.08 -11.84
CA ALA A 246 21.22 9.44 -13.06
C ALA A 246 20.97 7.93 -12.87
N GLY A 247 21.84 7.23 -12.13
CA GLY A 247 21.66 5.81 -11.82
C GLY A 247 20.42 5.56 -10.98
N TYR A 248 20.12 6.42 -10.00
CA TYR A 248 18.87 6.38 -9.23
C TYR A 248 17.63 6.59 -10.08
N LEU A 249 17.66 7.55 -10.99
CA LEU A 249 16.54 7.79 -11.92
C LEU A 249 16.29 6.55 -12.78
N VAL A 250 17.34 5.98 -13.36
CA VAL A 250 17.25 4.77 -14.19
C VAL A 250 16.69 3.59 -13.40
N LEU A 251 17.18 3.39 -12.18
CA LEU A 251 16.70 2.33 -11.29
C LEU A 251 15.21 2.55 -10.90
N GLY A 252 14.83 3.78 -10.57
CA GLY A 252 13.44 4.13 -10.25
C GLY A 252 12.49 3.87 -11.43
N ILE A 253 12.88 4.28 -12.64
CA ILE A 253 12.11 4.02 -13.86
C ILE A 253 12.02 2.51 -14.13
N GLY A 254 13.12 1.77 -13.99
CA GLY A 254 13.13 0.32 -14.17
C GLY A 254 12.21 -0.40 -13.19
N ARG A 255 12.17 0.02 -11.92
CA ARG A 255 11.25 -0.54 -10.92
C ARG A 255 9.79 -0.23 -11.22
N VAL A 256 9.48 0.98 -11.67
CA VAL A 256 8.12 1.32 -12.13
C VAL A 256 7.65 0.37 -13.24
N TRP A 257 8.52 0.09 -14.21
CA TRP A 257 8.23 -0.91 -15.25
C TRP A 257 7.89 -2.26 -14.64
N ASN A 258 8.72 -2.76 -13.74
CA ASN A 258 8.56 -4.06 -13.13
C ASN A 258 7.23 -4.20 -12.36
N TYR A 259 6.80 -3.15 -11.68
CA TYR A 259 5.57 -3.20 -10.88
C TYR A 259 4.29 -2.88 -11.68
N PHE A 260 4.40 -2.10 -12.75
CA PHE A 260 3.25 -1.80 -13.60
C PHE A 260 2.91 -2.94 -14.57
N LEU A 261 3.93 -3.56 -15.15
CA LEU A 261 3.84 -4.82 -15.89
C LEU A 261 4.86 -5.79 -15.30
N PRO A 262 4.50 -6.44 -14.21
CA PRO A 262 5.35 -7.44 -13.62
C PRO A 262 5.48 -8.61 -14.61
N PHE A 263 6.47 -8.55 -15.48
CA PHE A 263 6.82 -9.57 -16.44
C PHE A 263 8.29 -9.93 -16.26
N PRO A 264 8.62 -10.73 -15.27
CA PRO A 264 9.80 -11.52 -15.40
C PRO A 264 9.38 -12.84 -16.03
N LEU A 265 9.95 -13.15 -17.15
CA LEU A 265 9.90 -14.49 -17.74
C LEU A 265 10.39 -15.58 -16.75
N GLY A 266 10.95 -15.20 -15.61
CA GLY A 266 11.37 -16.05 -14.52
C GLY A 266 10.37 -16.29 -13.39
N VAL A 267 9.26 -15.54 -13.28
CA VAL A 267 8.28 -15.68 -12.18
C VAL A 267 7.59 -17.05 -12.16
N LEU A 268 7.50 -17.73 -13.28
CA LEU A 268 6.91 -19.06 -13.36
C LEU A 268 7.85 -20.20 -12.93
N SER A 269 9.11 -19.91 -12.63
CA SER A 269 10.13 -20.95 -12.42
C SER A 269 10.96 -20.86 -11.13
N VAL A 270 10.80 -19.81 -10.29
CA VAL A 270 11.70 -19.60 -9.15
C VAL A 270 10.95 -19.25 -7.87
N PRO A 271 11.22 -19.97 -6.75
CA PRO A 271 10.69 -19.56 -5.45
C PRO A 271 11.24 -18.20 -5.04
N HIS A 272 10.38 -17.26 -4.74
CA HIS A 272 10.48 -15.97 -4.02
C HIS A 272 11.77 -15.13 -4.07
N ARG A 273 12.94 -15.72 -4.11
CA ARG A 273 14.23 -15.04 -3.89
C ARG A 273 14.67 -14.12 -5.01
N GLU A 274 14.20 -14.30 -6.24
CA GLU A 274 14.72 -13.59 -7.40
C GLU A 274 13.78 -12.55 -8.03
N LEU A 275 12.55 -12.42 -7.54
CA LEU A 275 11.61 -11.39 -8.03
C LEU A 275 12.05 -9.97 -7.69
N ILE A 276 12.86 -9.81 -6.65
CA ILE A 276 13.39 -8.53 -6.20
C ILE A 276 14.85 -8.32 -6.68
N ALA A 277 15.62 -9.38 -6.78
CA ALA A 277 17.07 -9.33 -7.08
C ALA A 277 17.47 -8.80 -8.47
N PRO A 278 16.76 -9.12 -9.60
CA PRO A 278 17.21 -8.64 -10.91
C PRO A 278 17.19 -7.13 -11.08
N TRP A 279 16.51 -6.40 -10.19
CA TRP A 279 16.24 -4.96 -10.30
C TRP A 279 17.05 -4.10 -9.33
N GLU A 280 17.96 -4.70 -8.61
CA GLU A 280 18.89 -3.96 -7.73
C GLU A 280 19.89 -3.12 -8.50
N HIS A 281 20.10 -3.46 -9.78
CA HIS A 281 21.02 -2.72 -10.66
C HIS A 281 20.27 -1.82 -11.64
N PRO A 282 20.75 -0.59 -11.86
CA PRO A 282 20.17 0.31 -12.84
C PRO A 282 20.24 -0.30 -14.24
N SER A 283 19.10 -0.36 -14.94
CA SER A 283 19.00 -0.89 -16.28
C SER A 283 18.44 0.15 -17.23
N LEU A 284 19.25 0.59 -18.19
CA LEU A 284 18.78 1.48 -19.28
C LEU A 284 17.70 0.82 -20.12
N LEU A 285 17.76 -0.50 -20.30
CA LEU A 285 16.73 -1.25 -21.03
C LEU A 285 15.40 -1.20 -20.28
N ALA A 286 15.39 -1.46 -18.97
CA ALA A 286 14.18 -1.39 -18.16
C ALA A 286 13.59 0.03 -18.15
N ALA A 287 14.41 1.06 -18.07
CA ALA A 287 13.99 2.45 -18.20
C ALA A 287 13.36 2.76 -19.55
N ALA A 288 14.01 2.34 -20.64
CA ALA A 288 13.50 2.53 -22.00
C ALA A 288 12.17 1.80 -22.23
N LEU A 289 12.04 0.56 -21.74
CA LEU A 289 10.80 -0.23 -21.82
C LEU A 289 9.67 0.44 -21.01
N THR A 290 9.95 0.98 -19.83
CA THR A 290 8.97 1.72 -19.03
C THR A 290 8.46 2.95 -19.78
N ILE A 291 9.38 3.75 -20.34
CA ILE A 291 9.02 4.93 -21.12
C ILE A 291 8.20 4.52 -22.37
N ALA A 292 8.65 3.52 -23.11
CA ALA A 292 7.93 3.02 -24.28
C ALA A 292 6.52 2.53 -23.93
N LEU A 293 6.36 1.81 -22.81
CA LEU A 293 5.07 1.36 -22.33
C LEU A 293 4.12 2.52 -22.01
N TRP A 294 4.62 3.55 -21.32
CA TRP A 294 3.81 4.71 -20.98
C TRP A 294 3.39 5.50 -22.20
N LEU A 295 4.30 5.69 -23.16
CA LEU A 295 3.98 6.29 -24.46
C LEU A 295 2.94 5.46 -25.20
N LEU A 296 3.08 4.13 -25.19
CA LEU A 296 2.12 3.22 -25.77
C LEU A 296 0.77 3.30 -25.07
N ALA A 297 0.71 3.19 -23.75
CA ALA A 297 -0.53 3.31 -22.97
C ALA A 297 -1.24 4.65 -23.24
N ALA A 298 -0.49 5.75 -23.33
CA ALA A 298 -1.05 7.04 -23.69
C ALA A 298 -1.55 7.08 -25.14
N SER A 299 -0.83 6.46 -26.07
CA SER A 299 -1.15 6.50 -27.52
C SER A 299 -2.43 5.76 -27.86
N VAL A 300 -2.77 4.70 -27.12
CA VAL A 300 -3.97 3.88 -27.38
C VAL A 300 -5.26 4.50 -26.84
N LEU A 301 -5.17 5.53 -26.00
CA LEU A 301 -6.35 6.25 -25.51
C LEU A 301 -6.90 7.18 -26.59
N ALA A 302 -8.20 7.15 -26.83
CA ALA A 302 -8.84 7.92 -27.88
C ALA A 302 -8.78 9.43 -27.59
N ALA A 303 -9.18 9.85 -26.39
CA ALA A 303 -9.22 11.25 -26.08
C ALA A 303 -7.85 11.82 -25.76
N ARG A 304 -7.56 12.96 -26.35
CA ARG A 304 -6.38 13.77 -26.07
C ARG A 304 -6.19 14.05 -24.59
N ARG A 305 -7.28 14.33 -23.86
CA ARG A 305 -7.31 14.55 -22.42
C ARG A 305 -6.72 13.37 -21.63
N SER A 306 -7.18 12.15 -21.88
CA SER A 306 -6.72 10.95 -21.17
C SER A 306 -5.25 10.63 -21.48
N ARG A 307 -4.80 10.87 -22.70
CA ARG A 307 -3.40 10.71 -23.08
C ARG A 307 -2.48 11.63 -22.28
N TRP A 308 -2.82 12.91 -22.25
CA TRP A 308 -2.04 13.89 -21.52
C TRP A 308 -2.11 13.68 -20.00
N PHE A 309 -3.24 13.22 -19.47
CA PHE A 309 -3.35 12.84 -18.07
C PHE A 309 -2.33 11.76 -17.71
N VAL A 310 -2.28 10.66 -18.47
CA VAL A 310 -1.31 9.57 -18.23
C VAL A 310 0.13 10.09 -18.32
N LEU A 311 0.46 10.89 -19.33
CA LEU A 311 1.80 11.44 -19.50
C LEU A 311 2.18 12.41 -18.39
N SER A 312 1.30 13.34 -18.02
CA SER A 312 1.59 14.33 -16.97
C SER A 312 1.76 13.67 -15.60
N VAL A 313 0.91 12.71 -15.25
CA VAL A 313 1.05 11.94 -14.01
C VAL A 313 2.38 11.21 -13.99
N SER A 314 2.77 10.58 -15.11
CA SER A 314 4.04 9.87 -15.21
C SER A 314 5.24 10.79 -15.00
N VAL A 315 5.25 11.97 -15.64
CA VAL A 315 6.34 12.95 -15.51
C VAL A 315 6.42 13.47 -14.07
N VAL A 316 5.29 13.86 -13.48
CA VAL A 316 5.26 14.34 -12.08
C VAL A 316 5.69 13.24 -11.12
N TRP A 317 5.23 12.01 -11.35
CA TRP A 317 5.57 10.87 -10.52
C TRP A 317 7.07 10.55 -10.58
N MET A 318 7.67 10.57 -11.78
CA MET A 318 9.13 10.41 -11.97
C MET A 318 9.91 11.51 -11.25
N THR A 319 9.43 12.75 -11.30
CA THR A 319 10.04 13.87 -10.58
C THR A 319 9.99 13.65 -9.07
N VAL A 320 8.86 13.17 -8.54
CA VAL A 320 8.71 12.84 -7.11
C VAL A 320 9.68 11.72 -6.72
N VAL A 321 9.77 10.65 -7.50
CA VAL A 321 10.72 9.55 -7.27
C VAL A 321 12.15 10.06 -7.23
N TRP A 322 12.52 10.89 -8.18
CA TRP A 322 13.87 11.46 -8.24
C TRP A 322 14.17 12.41 -7.06
N ALA A 323 13.20 13.23 -6.68
CA ALA A 323 13.35 14.19 -5.59
C ALA A 323 13.40 13.53 -4.20
N THR A 324 12.66 12.45 -4.00
CA THR A 324 12.55 11.79 -2.69
C THR A 324 13.68 10.82 -2.37
N VAL A 325 14.54 10.50 -3.33
CA VAL A 325 15.63 9.51 -3.16
C VAL A 325 15.15 8.13 -2.69
N HIS A 326 13.85 7.93 -2.63
CA HIS A 326 13.23 6.67 -2.23
C HIS A 326 12.88 5.85 -3.46
N ILE A 327 13.39 4.63 -3.52
CA ILE A 327 13.07 3.71 -4.61
C ILE A 327 11.68 3.13 -4.33
N PRO A 328 10.68 3.40 -5.20
CA PRO A 328 9.33 2.97 -4.95
C PRO A 328 9.21 1.45 -4.95
N GLY A 329 8.52 0.91 -3.95
CA GLY A 329 8.08 -0.48 -3.95
C GLY A 329 6.83 -0.72 -4.82
N PRO A 330 6.34 -1.98 -4.89
CA PRO A 330 5.17 -2.34 -5.69
C PRO A 330 3.91 -1.57 -5.28
N PHE A 331 3.71 -1.37 -4.00
CA PHE A 331 2.58 -0.61 -3.44
C PHE A 331 2.53 0.83 -3.95
N HIS A 332 3.69 1.50 -3.97
CA HIS A 332 3.82 2.89 -4.45
C HIS A 332 3.57 3.00 -5.95
N SER A 333 4.12 2.06 -6.72
CA SER A 333 3.96 2.02 -8.17
C SER A 333 2.53 1.71 -8.60
N SER A 334 1.73 1.08 -7.75
CA SER A 334 0.31 0.82 -7.98
C SER A 334 -0.52 2.11 -8.16
N PHE A 335 -0.04 3.27 -7.70
CA PHE A 335 -0.70 4.55 -8.01
C PHE A 335 -0.65 4.91 -9.50
N LEU A 336 0.36 4.46 -10.24
CA LEU A 336 0.37 4.59 -11.70
C LEU A 336 -0.69 3.72 -12.34
N PHE A 337 -0.93 2.51 -11.81
CA PHE A 337 -2.02 1.68 -12.24
C PHE A 337 -3.39 2.32 -11.93
N VAL A 338 -3.56 2.95 -10.78
CA VAL A 338 -4.77 3.75 -10.45
C VAL A 338 -4.97 4.87 -11.47
N ALA A 339 -3.91 5.61 -11.82
CA ALA A 339 -4.00 6.63 -12.87
C ALA A 339 -4.40 6.04 -14.23
N TYR A 340 -3.87 4.88 -14.58
CA TYR A 340 -4.25 4.15 -15.79
C TYR A 340 -5.73 3.75 -15.79
N VAL A 341 -6.23 3.20 -14.69
CA VAL A 341 -7.66 2.88 -14.51
C VAL A 341 -8.54 4.13 -14.65
N ILE A 342 -8.14 5.25 -14.03
CA ILE A 342 -8.85 6.54 -14.18
C ILE A 342 -8.87 6.99 -15.64
N ALA A 343 -7.77 6.85 -16.37
CA ALA A 343 -7.72 7.18 -17.78
C ALA A 343 -8.66 6.29 -18.63
N LEU A 344 -8.73 5.00 -18.33
CA LEU A 344 -9.68 4.06 -18.95
C LEU A 344 -11.14 4.45 -18.66
N LEU A 345 -11.46 4.76 -17.42
CA LEU A 345 -12.79 5.25 -17.01
C LEU A 345 -13.17 6.55 -17.72
N ALA A 346 -12.18 7.43 -17.93
CA ALA A 346 -12.40 8.71 -18.58
C ALA A 346 -12.71 8.56 -20.06
N ASN A 347 -12.04 7.61 -20.74
CA ASN A 347 -12.21 7.49 -22.17
C ASN A 347 -11.65 6.21 -22.82
N MET A 348 -12.54 5.28 -23.11
CA MET A 348 -12.26 4.14 -23.96
C MET A 348 -12.40 4.52 -25.44
N PRO A 349 -11.54 4.02 -26.35
CA PRO A 349 -11.66 4.25 -27.78
C PRO A 349 -13.02 3.75 -28.30
N ARG A 350 -13.79 4.66 -28.92
CA ARG A 350 -15.04 4.34 -29.59
C ARG A 350 -14.80 4.09 -31.08
N GLU A 351 -15.75 3.40 -31.69
CA GLU A 351 -15.71 3.22 -33.13
C GLU A 351 -15.80 4.58 -33.83
N GLY A 352 -14.89 4.85 -34.82
CA GLY A 352 -14.79 6.15 -35.49
C GLY A 352 -13.93 7.21 -34.81
N GLU A 353 -13.56 7.05 -33.54
CA GLU A 353 -12.56 7.92 -32.87
C GLU A 353 -11.14 7.60 -33.36
N ARG A 354 -10.29 8.64 -33.47
CA ARG A 354 -8.91 8.53 -33.97
C ARG A 354 -7.89 8.52 -32.82
N PRO A 355 -7.67 7.38 -32.12
CA PRO A 355 -6.44 7.23 -31.33
C PRO A 355 -5.23 7.17 -32.28
N TRP A 356 -4.01 7.28 -31.74
CA TRP A 356 -2.80 7.10 -32.56
C TRP A 356 -2.74 5.73 -33.23
N LEU A 357 -3.23 4.70 -32.53
CA LEU A 357 -3.46 3.38 -33.10
C LEU A 357 -4.94 3.23 -33.48
N PRO A 358 -5.25 2.61 -34.62
CA PRO A 358 -6.62 2.27 -34.97
C PRO A 358 -7.31 1.50 -33.86
N SER A 359 -8.60 1.77 -33.62
CA SER A 359 -9.38 1.20 -32.51
C SER A 359 -9.35 -0.34 -32.49
N ARG A 360 -9.20 -0.98 -33.66
CA ARG A 360 -9.04 -2.44 -33.82
C ARG A 360 -7.79 -3.00 -33.12
N TYR A 361 -6.74 -2.19 -32.91
CA TYR A 361 -5.51 -2.56 -32.20
C TYR A 361 -5.48 -1.98 -30.79
N ALA A 362 -6.02 -0.77 -30.62
CA ALA A 362 -5.99 -0.08 -29.34
C ALA A 362 -6.75 -0.86 -28.26
N ARG A 363 -7.96 -1.34 -28.55
CA ARG A 363 -8.75 -2.12 -27.58
C ARG A 363 -8.08 -3.41 -27.12
N PRO A 364 -7.62 -4.29 -28.04
CA PRO A 364 -6.89 -5.50 -27.66
C PRO A 364 -5.64 -5.20 -26.82
N LEU A 365 -4.92 -4.13 -27.15
CA LEU A 365 -3.72 -3.75 -26.40
C LEU A 365 -4.04 -3.28 -24.98
N LEU A 366 -5.06 -2.42 -24.82
CA LEU A 366 -5.52 -2.02 -23.48
C LEU A 366 -6.00 -3.24 -22.68
N PHE A 367 -6.69 -4.18 -23.33
CA PHE A 367 -7.10 -5.43 -22.73
C PHE A 367 -5.90 -6.27 -22.30
N LEU A 368 -4.89 -6.43 -23.17
CA LEU A 368 -3.68 -7.19 -22.87
C LEU A 368 -2.92 -6.61 -21.67
N LEU A 369 -2.78 -5.28 -21.58
CA LEU A 369 -2.12 -4.60 -20.47
C LEU A 369 -2.81 -4.90 -19.12
N LEU A 370 -4.14 -5.03 -19.12
CA LEU A 370 -4.89 -5.43 -17.92
C LEU A 370 -4.78 -6.94 -17.67
N ALA A 371 -4.88 -7.76 -18.71
CA ALA A 371 -4.83 -9.21 -18.59
C ALA A 371 -3.50 -9.71 -18.01
N MET A 372 -2.40 -9.03 -18.31
CA MET A 372 -1.06 -9.37 -17.78
C MET A 372 -0.96 -9.21 -16.26
N GLN A 373 -1.83 -8.43 -15.63
CA GLN A 373 -1.87 -8.26 -14.18
C GLN A 373 -2.45 -9.49 -13.45
N ILE A 374 -3.31 -10.27 -14.14
CA ILE A 374 -4.10 -11.33 -13.50
C ILE A 374 -3.23 -12.53 -13.06
N PRO A 375 -2.35 -13.11 -13.90
CA PRO A 375 -1.52 -14.23 -13.48
C PRO A 375 -0.70 -13.93 -12.23
N ILE A 376 -0.23 -12.71 -12.10
CA ILE A 376 0.58 -12.28 -10.97
C ILE A 376 -0.27 -12.06 -9.73
N SER A 377 -1.47 -11.49 -9.89
CA SER A 377 -2.45 -11.40 -8.80
C SER A 377 -2.79 -12.78 -8.24
N VAL A 378 -3.03 -13.75 -9.12
CA VAL A 378 -3.28 -15.15 -8.74
C VAL A 378 -2.07 -15.76 -8.03
N HIS A 379 -0.87 -15.58 -8.58
CA HIS A 379 0.36 -16.10 -8.00
C HIS A 379 0.55 -15.61 -6.56
N TYR A 380 0.57 -14.29 -6.33
CA TYR A 380 0.72 -13.74 -4.98
C TYR A 380 -0.41 -14.16 -4.03
N SER A 381 -1.65 -14.25 -4.54
CA SER A 381 -2.78 -14.69 -3.71
C SER A 381 -2.67 -16.16 -3.29
N VAL A 382 -2.19 -17.03 -4.18
CA VAL A 382 -1.96 -18.45 -3.87
C VAL A 382 -0.83 -18.58 -2.86
N GLU A 383 0.26 -17.84 -3.05
CA GLU A 383 1.39 -17.88 -2.12
C GLU A 383 1.04 -17.37 -0.73
N GLU A 384 0.25 -16.29 -0.65
CA GLU A 384 -0.30 -15.78 0.62
C GLU A 384 -1.13 -16.83 1.36
N CYS A 385 -1.85 -17.67 0.62
CA CYS A 385 -2.62 -18.76 1.21
C CYS A 385 -1.78 -19.98 1.61
N LEU A 386 -0.60 -20.16 1.03
CA LEU A 386 0.26 -21.33 1.27
C LEU A 386 1.37 -21.07 2.29
N PHE A 387 1.83 -19.83 2.37
CA PHE A 387 2.96 -19.44 3.20
C PHE A 387 2.60 -18.22 4.05
N PRO A 388 3.06 -18.14 5.32
CA PRO A 388 2.87 -16.96 6.12
C PRO A 388 3.56 -15.75 5.46
N PHE A 389 2.94 -14.59 5.53
CA PHE A 389 3.56 -13.36 5.01
C PHE A 389 4.82 -13.00 5.81
N SER A 390 4.78 -13.24 7.12
CA SER A 390 5.85 -12.95 8.08
C SER A 390 5.89 -14.05 9.15
N GLY A 391 7.07 -14.29 9.73
CA GLY A 391 7.22 -15.18 10.88
C GLY A 391 6.75 -14.62 12.21
N ALA A 392 6.26 -13.36 12.24
CA ALA A 392 5.97 -12.64 13.47
C ALA A 392 4.77 -13.21 14.24
N LYS A 393 3.68 -13.55 13.58
CA LYS A 393 2.48 -14.11 14.23
C LYS A 393 2.75 -15.46 14.85
N ALA A 394 3.38 -16.38 14.11
CA ALA A 394 3.76 -17.68 14.61
C ALA A 394 4.71 -17.57 15.81
N THR A 395 5.65 -16.62 15.77
CA THR A 395 6.55 -16.34 16.89
C THR A 395 5.80 -15.79 18.09
N ALA A 396 4.85 -14.89 17.90
CA ALA A 396 4.04 -14.33 18.96
C ALA A 396 3.17 -15.39 19.64
N GLU A 397 2.55 -16.27 18.87
CA GLU A 397 1.79 -17.43 19.39
C GLU A 397 2.68 -18.38 20.17
N TRP A 398 3.86 -18.69 19.67
CA TRP A 398 4.82 -19.50 20.39
C TRP A 398 5.27 -18.87 21.70
N LEU A 399 5.56 -17.57 21.72
CA LEU A 399 5.91 -16.81 22.93
C LEU A 399 4.78 -16.82 23.97
N LYS A 400 3.51 -16.68 23.53
CA LYS A 400 2.34 -16.80 24.42
C LYS A 400 2.25 -18.19 25.04
N ASN A 401 2.34 -19.22 24.21
CA ASN A 401 2.19 -20.61 24.64
C ASN A 401 3.35 -21.11 25.53
N SER A 402 4.55 -20.56 25.34
CA SER A 402 5.73 -20.88 26.17
C SER A 402 5.74 -20.17 27.53
N GLY A 403 4.84 -19.19 27.74
CA GLY A 403 4.82 -18.38 28.96
C GLY A 403 5.96 -17.35 29.06
N LEU A 404 6.74 -17.18 28.00
CA LEU A 404 7.91 -16.29 28.00
C LEU A 404 7.56 -14.80 27.92
N LEU A 405 6.29 -14.45 27.65
CA LEU A 405 5.84 -13.05 27.64
C LEU A 405 5.87 -12.36 29.02
N SER A 406 5.97 -13.15 30.11
CA SER A 406 6.20 -12.59 31.44
C SER A 406 7.61 -12.06 31.65
N ARG A 407 8.53 -12.32 30.73
CA ARG A 407 9.93 -11.89 30.75
C ARG A 407 10.13 -10.63 29.92
N PRO A 408 11.16 -9.82 30.23
CA PRO A 408 11.52 -8.69 29.39
C PRO A 408 11.87 -9.16 27.98
N LEU A 409 11.22 -8.56 26.96
CA LEU A 409 11.57 -8.80 25.56
C LEU A 409 12.64 -7.81 25.10
N VAL A 410 13.61 -8.32 24.37
CA VAL A 410 14.62 -7.57 23.60
C VAL A 410 14.39 -7.91 22.15
N ILE A 411 14.23 -6.91 21.27
CA ILE A 411 13.96 -7.16 19.85
C ILE A 411 14.99 -6.42 18.99
N GLU A 412 15.61 -7.18 18.09
CA GLU A 412 16.64 -6.70 17.16
C GLU A 412 16.54 -7.33 15.77
N PRO A 413 16.69 -6.54 14.69
CA PRO A 413 16.66 -5.08 14.73
C PRO A 413 15.33 -4.56 15.24
N ASP A 414 15.26 -3.31 15.71
CA ASP A 414 14.01 -2.73 16.19
C ASP A 414 12.92 -2.62 15.11
N THR A 415 13.29 -2.65 13.84
CA THR A 415 12.35 -2.74 12.71
C THR A 415 11.53 -4.04 12.71
N ALA A 416 11.98 -5.10 13.39
CA ALA A 416 11.20 -6.34 13.58
C ALA A 416 10.11 -6.19 14.66
N ALA A 417 10.27 -5.23 15.57
CA ALA A 417 9.48 -5.14 16.77
C ALA A 417 7.98 -4.90 16.57
N PRO A 418 7.53 -4.04 15.63
CA PRO A 418 6.12 -3.71 15.53
C PRO A 418 5.22 -4.93 15.35
N ALA A 419 5.56 -5.84 14.43
CA ALA A 419 4.74 -7.04 14.21
C ALA A 419 4.72 -7.95 15.44
N ILE A 420 5.88 -8.21 16.06
CA ILE A 420 5.98 -9.04 17.27
C ILE A 420 5.17 -8.44 18.42
N ILE A 421 5.29 -7.13 18.66
CA ILE A 421 4.59 -6.42 19.74
C ILE A 421 3.08 -6.41 19.49
N ALA A 422 2.65 -6.14 18.25
CA ALA A 422 1.25 -6.10 17.91
C ALA A 422 0.58 -7.46 18.10
N PHE A 423 1.21 -8.54 17.65
CA PHE A 423 0.66 -9.90 17.81
C PHE A 423 0.80 -10.44 19.23
N THR A 424 1.84 -10.11 19.97
CA THR A 424 1.96 -10.55 21.38
C THR A 424 1.03 -9.81 22.32
N GLY A 425 0.69 -8.57 22.00
CA GLY A 425 -0.07 -7.68 22.86
C GLY A 425 0.75 -7.07 24.00
N VAL A 426 2.08 -7.25 24.02
CA VAL A 426 2.95 -6.58 25.01
C VAL A 426 2.96 -5.07 24.77
N GLN A 427 3.12 -4.30 25.86
CA GLN A 427 3.11 -2.84 25.76
C GLN A 427 4.41 -2.28 25.20
N SER A 428 5.55 -2.91 25.50
CA SER A 428 6.86 -2.45 25.03
C SER A 428 7.92 -3.54 25.11
N ALA A 429 8.94 -3.42 24.25
CA ALA A 429 10.17 -4.20 24.30
C ALA A 429 11.40 -3.28 24.43
N TYR A 430 12.54 -3.83 24.77
CA TYR A 430 13.82 -3.12 24.73
C TYR A 430 14.40 -3.20 23.32
N PHE A 431 14.79 -2.07 22.77
CA PHE A 431 15.42 -1.94 21.46
C PHE A 431 16.89 -1.58 21.59
N PRO A 432 17.82 -2.50 21.28
CA PRO A 432 19.25 -2.20 21.29
C PRO A 432 19.61 -1.02 20.39
N ALA A 433 18.95 -0.89 19.24
CA ALA A 433 19.19 0.16 18.26
C ALA A 433 19.16 1.58 18.84
N CYS A 434 18.24 1.87 19.76
CA CYS A 434 18.11 3.17 20.44
C CYS A 434 18.48 3.10 21.92
N ARG A 435 18.79 1.92 22.47
CA ARG A 435 18.97 1.69 23.93
C ARG A 435 17.77 2.16 24.73
N CYS A 436 16.59 1.96 24.21
CA CYS A 436 15.34 2.46 24.75
C CYS A 436 14.26 1.37 24.80
N ARG A 437 13.14 1.65 25.47
CA ARG A 437 11.93 0.84 25.42
C ARG A 437 10.88 1.52 24.55
N GLY A 438 10.16 0.75 23.76
CA GLY A 438 9.10 1.23 22.90
C GLY A 438 8.23 0.08 22.37
N SER A 439 7.18 0.44 21.67
CA SER A 439 6.29 -0.50 20.98
C SER A 439 6.44 -0.41 19.47
N PHE A 440 6.85 0.73 18.97
CA PHE A 440 7.07 1.00 17.56
C PHE A 440 8.41 1.70 17.33
N VAL A 441 8.89 1.70 16.08
CA VAL A 441 10.16 2.33 15.74
C VAL A 441 10.01 3.84 15.65
N VAL A 442 10.93 4.58 16.27
CA VAL A 442 11.05 6.03 16.09
C VAL A 442 12.38 6.32 15.41
N PHE A 443 12.34 6.72 14.16
CA PHE A 443 13.53 6.95 13.34
C PHE A 443 14.26 8.25 13.75
N ARG A 444 14.98 8.21 14.89
CA ARG A 444 15.77 9.33 15.41
C ARG A 444 17.25 9.20 15.07
N ARG A 445 17.95 10.34 15.01
CA ARG A 445 19.42 10.36 14.92
C ARG A 445 20.05 9.67 16.13
N GLY A 446 21.14 8.93 15.89
CA GLY A 446 21.80 8.15 16.93
C GLY A 446 21.22 6.74 17.12
N ARG A 447 20.19 6.38 16.38
CA ARG A 447 19.72 5.00 16.25
C ARG A 447 20.69 4.21 15.36
N GLU A 448 21.14 3.06 15.85
CA GLU A 448 22.00 2.12 15.15
C GLU A 448 21.17 0.90 14.73
N GLU A 449 20.61 0.91 13.53
CA GLU A 449 19.55 -0.01 13.06
C GLU A 449 19.86 -1.49 13.32
N TYR A 450 21.07 -1.92 13.00
CA TYR A 450 21.47 -3.34 13.12
C TYR A 450 22.33 -3.61 14.36
N ARG A 451 22.23 -2.74 15.36
CA ARG A 451 22.94 -2.93 16.62
C ARG A 451 22.37 -4.12 17.39
N GLN A 452 23.23 -5.08 17.69
CA GLN A 452 22.89 -6.22 18.52
C GLN A 452 22.95 -5.88 20.01
N VAL A 453 22.14 -6.58 20.80
CA VAL A 453 22.18 -6.47 22.27
C VAL A 453 23.52 -6.95 22.79
N THR A 454 24.06 -6.25 23.78
CA THR A 454 25.33 -6.60 24.42
C THR A 454 25.11 -7.43 25.69
N VAL A 455 26.18 -8.15 26.11
CA VAL A 455 26.19 -8.89 27.39
C VAL A 455 25.91 -7.99 28.58
N GLY A 456 26.43 -6.74 28.55
CA GLY A 456 26.18 -5.73 29.60
C GLY A 456 24.70 -5.38 29.70
N GLU A 457 24.08 -5.07 28.57
CA GLU A 457 22.64 -4.73 28.53
C GLU A 457 21.75 -5.90 28.99
N LEU A 458 22.05 -7.12 28.59
CA LEU A 458 21.33 -8.29 29.08
C LEU A 458 21.48 -8.48 30.59
N ARG A 459 22.69 -8.20 31.15
CA ARG A 459 22.93 -8.24 32.58
C ARG A 459 22.14 -7.16 33.31
N ASP A 460 22.14 -5.94 32.80
CA ASP A 460 21.39 -4.83 33.40
C ASP A 460 19.89 -5.11 33.36
N LEU A 461 19.37 -5.64 32.27
CA LEU A 461 17.96 -6.05 32.18
C LEU A 461 17.60 -7.16 33.15
N ARG A 462 18.52 -8.12 33.41
CA ARG A 462 18.36 -9.17 34.44
C ARG A 462 18.34 -8.60 35.84
N GLN A 463 19.15 -7.60 36.13
CA GLN A 463 19.19 -6.97 37.49
C GLN A 463 17.90 -6.21 37.80
N HIS A 464 17.25 -5.64 36.81
CA HIS A 464 16.02 -4.87 36.95
C HIS A 464 14.73 -5.69 36.74
N SER A 465 14.84 -7.01 36.56
CA SER A 465 13.72 -7.91 36.31
C SER A 465 13.89 -9.20 37.12
N ALA A 466 12.77 -9.75 37.60
CA ALA A 466 12.76 -11.05 38.29
C ALA A 466 13.10 -12.24 37.34
N ALA A 467 13.15 -12.04 36.04
CA ALA A 467 13.37 -13.08 35.06
C ALA A 467 14.40 -12.65 33.99
N SER A 468 15.12 -13.64 33.44
CA SER A 468 16.06 -13.41 32.33
C SER A 468 15.35 -12.93 31.06
N PRO A 469 15.91 -11.95 30.34
CA PRO A 469 15.33 -11.44 29.09
C PRO A 469 15.26 -12.53 28.01
N VAL A 470 14.27 -12.38 27.13
CA VAL A 470 14.13 -13.15 25.88
C VAL A 470 14.55 -12.25 24.73
N VAL A 471 15.46 -12.73 23.88
CA VAL A 471 15.91 -12.00 22.69
C VAL A 471 15.20 -12.54 21.47
N VAL A 472 14.56 -11.66 20.72
CA VAL A 472 13.89 -11.94 19.45
C VAL A 472 14.66 -11.23 18.35
N SER A 473 15.13 -11.96 17.35
CA SER A 473 15.99 -11.43 16.30
C SER A 473 15.53 -11.88 14.91
N HIS A 474 15.61 -10.97 13.92
CA HIS A 474 15.47 -11.33 12.50
C HIS A 474 16.76 -11.90 11.88
N GLN A 475 17.83 -11.96 12.66
CA GLN A 475 19.09 -12.54 12.21
C GLN A 475 19.50 -13.68 13.14
N GLN A 476 20.04 -14.73 12.56
CA GLN A 476 20.61 -15.79 13.36
C GLN A 476 21.87 -15.28 14.05
N LEU A 477 21.86 -15.29 15.39
CA LEU A 477 23.00 -14.85 16.19
C LEU A 477 24.15 -15.84 16.10
N PRO A 478 25.42 -15.36 15.99
CA PRO A 478 26.59 -16.23 15.98
C PRO A 478 26.71 -17.07 17.26
N SER A 479 27.14 -18.32 17.13
CA SER A 479 27.27 -19.23 18.27
C SER A 479 28.21 -18.73 19.38
N GLU A 480 29.24 -17.97 19.02
CA GLU A 480 30.15 -17.31 19.99
C GLU A 480 29.41 -16.26 20.83
N SER A 481 28.60 -15.43 20.16
CA SER A 481 27.76 -14.42 20.84
C SER A 481 26.78 -15.07 21.81
N LEU A 482 26.14 -16.17 21.41
CA LEU A 482 25.20 -16.92 22.24
C LEU A 482 25.88 -17.46 23.50
N LYS A 483 27.11 -18.03 23.39
CA LYS A 483 27.91 -18.51 24.52
C LYS A 483 28.26 -17.37 25.48
N LEU A 484 28.71 -16.24 24.96
CA LEU A 484 29.07 -15.06 25.76
C LEU A 484 27.88 -14.47 26.51
N MET A 485 26.69 -14.48 25.88
CA MET A 485 25.44 -14.01 26.47
C MET A 485 24.81 -15.02 27.43
N GLY A 486 25.22 -16.30 27.39
CA GLY A 486 24.63 -17.39 28.17
C GLY A 486 23.18 -17.68 27.76
N ILE A 487 22.86 -17.56 26.46
CA ILE A 487 21.56 -17.84 25.87
C ILE A 487 21.70 -18.88 24.76
N GLN A 488 20.60 -19.53 24.41
CA GLN A 488 20.51 -20.51 23.34
C GLN A 488 19.29 -20.24 22.47
N LEU A 489 19.28 -20.80 21.27
CA LEU A 489 18.14 -20.77 20.38
C LEU A 489 17.01 -21.62 20.98
N LEU A 490 15.83 -21.04 21.12
CA LEU A 490 14.62 -21.69 21.65
C LEU A 490 13.60 -21.98 20.56
N TYR A 491 13.53 -21.12 19.54
CA TYR A 491 12.55 -21.21 18.48
C TYR A 491 13.04 -20.55 17.20
N THR A 492 12.62 -21.09 16.05
CA THR A 492 12.76 -20.49 14.73
C THR A 492 11.38 -20.46 14.07
N SER A 493 10.95 -19.33 13.55
CA SER A 493 9.68 -19.22 12.85
C SER A 493 9.67 -20.01 11.53
N PRO A 494 8.49 -20.35 10.99
CA PRO A 494 8.36 -20.75 9.60
C PRO A 494 8.89 -19.65 8.68
N HIS A 495 9.39 -20.05 7.51
CA HIS A 495 9.85 -19.08 6.51
C HIS A 495 8.69 -18.26 5.96
N GLY A 496 8.83 -16.93 5.97
CA GLY A 496 7.85 -16.00 5.42
C GLY A 496 7.88 -15.95 3.88
N MET A 497 6.75 -15.52 3.29
CA MET A 497 6.56 -15.37 1.85
C MET A 497 7.60 -14.41 1.21
N PHE A 498 7.92 -13.32 1.88
CA PHE A 498 8.78 -12.25 1.35
C PHE A 498 10.22 -12.36 1.79
N TRP A 499 10.64 -13.48 2.46
CA TRP A 499 12.05 -13.73 2.61
C TRP A 499 12.69 -13.81 3.98
N PRO A 500 14.02 -14.13 4.04
CA PRO A 500 14.75 -14.28 5.29
C PRO A 500 14.78 -13.04 6.20
N PHE A 501 14.37 -11.88 5.74
CA PHE A 501 14.20 -10.70 6.61
C PHE A 501 12.99 -10.78 7.54
N GLU A 502 12.03 -11.65 7.25
CA GLU A 502 10.84 -11.88 8.06
C GLU A 502 10.95 -13.18 8.88
N ASP A 503 12.06 -13.94 8.76
CA ASP A 503 12.35 -15.05 9.63
C ASP A 503 12.68 -14.54 11.05
N VAL A 504 12.15 -15.19 12.06
CA VAL A 504 12.31 -14.80 13.46
C VAL A 504 12.95 -15.90 14.28
N PHE A 505 13.99 -15.55 15.01
CA PHE A 505 14.72 -16.42 15.93
C PHE A 505 14.49 -15.96 17.36
N VAL A 506 14.16 -16.86 18.27
CA VAL A 506 13.99 -16.55 19.69
C VAL A 506 15.05 -17.23 20.50
N TYR A 507 15.70 -16.45 21.37
CA TYR A 507 16.79 -16.91 22.24
C TYR A 507 16.46 -16.64 23.71
N GLY A 508 16.89 -17.53 24.59
CA GLY A 508 16.72 -17.38 26.04
C GLY A 508 17.70 -18.26 26.81
N ASP A 509 17.69 -18.16 28.14
CA ASP A 509 18.54 -18.97 29.00
C ASP A 509 18.02 -20.41 29.17
N ASN A 510 18.91 -21.32 29.56
CA ASN A 510 18.61 -22.74 29.78
C ASN A 510 17.68 -23.01 30.99
N SER A 511 17.44 -22.04 31.87
CA SER A 511 16.58 -22.17 33.03
C SER A 511 15.09 -22.24 32.68
N SER A 512 14.77 -22.02 31.42
CA SER A 512 13.46 -22.24 30.82
C SER A 512 13.28 -23.71 30.40
N SER A 513 13.42 -24.67 31.34
CA SER A 513 12.90 -26.00 31.11
C SER A 513 11.40 -25.88 30.85
N LEU A 514 11.07 -25.75 29.57
CA LEU A 514 9.73 -25.83 29.03
C LEU A 514 9.07 -27.06 29.68
N LYS A 515 8.06 -26.83 30.51
CA LYS A 515 7.09 -27.88 30.79
C LYS A 515 6.52 -28.27 29.44
N HIS A 516 7.14 -29.26 28.81
CA HIS A 516 6.57 -29.92 27.65
C HIS A 516 5.25 -30.53 28.13
N SER A 517 4.17 -29.79 27.94
CA SER A 517 2.87 -30.44 27.79
C SER A 517 2.98 -31.22 26.50
N GLY A 518 3.31 -32.51 26.65
CA GLY A 518 3.35 -33.45 25.55
C GLY A 518 1.97 -33.54 24.92
N GLY A 519 1.85 -32.99 23.74
CA GLY A 519 0.81 -33.25 22.76
C GLY A 519 1.47 -34.01 21.62
N ARG A 520 1.23 -35.30 21.59
CA ARG A 520 1.65 -36.20 20.52
C ARG A 520 1.13 -35.73 19.17
N GLN A 521 2.02 -35.85 18.21
CA GLN A 521 1.89 -36.12 16.77
C GLN A 521 0.60 -35.66 16.08
#